data_b4ec05fccf1706625f3f7bf95e31f6f9
#
_entry.id   b4ec05fccf1706625f3f7bf95e31f6f9
#
_cell.length_a   1.000
_cell.length_b   1.000
_cell.length_c   1.000
_cell.angle_alpha   90.00
_cell.angle_beta   90.00
_cell.angle_gamma   90.00
#
_symmetry.space_group_name_H-M   'P 1'
#
loop_
_entity.id
_entity.type
_entity.pdbx_description
1 polymer ?
#
loop_
_entity_poly.entity_id
_entity_poly.type
_entity_poly.pdbx_seq_one_letter_code
_entity_poly.pdbx_strand_id
1 'polypeptide(L)'
;MAPVALDADVLIAFLDPGDAQHQRAVGELRPRLAAGEQLIIGASVYAEVMVRPLQQGIDAKVDEFLDATSIRVITVDRQLAHRAAQLRARHRSLRLGDALSLATALRHDAQLVTLDKRLRRVAAREQDPPSPSTETQP
;
A
#
# COMPACT_ATOMS: atom_id res chain seq x y z
N MET A 1 3.28 12.29 -12.90
CA MET A 1 3.65 10.93 -12.48
C MET A 1 2.61 10.37 -11.53
N ALA A 2 2.22 9.13 -11.76
CA ALA A 2 1.29 8.45 -10.89
C ALA A 2 1.91 8.25 -9.50
N PRO A 3 1.14 8.41 -8.41
CA PRO A 3 1.62 8.12 -7.09
C PRO A 3 1.86 6.62 -6.86
N VAL A 4 2.58 6.30 -5.81
CA VAL A 4 2.85 4.94 -5.38
C VAL A 4 2.23 4.75 -4.00
N ALA A 5 1.41 3.73 -3.85
CA ALA A 5 0.79 3.37 -2.57
C ALA A 5 1.61 2.25 -1.91
N LEU A 6 1.94 2.44 -0.64
CA LEU A 6 2.70 1.45 0.13
C LEU A 6 1.76 0.64 1.02
N ASP A 7 1.94 -0.67 1.00
CA ASP A 7 1.31 -1.55 1.97
C ASP A 7 2.09 -1.51 3.30
N ALA A 8 1.45 -1.94 4.38
CA ALA A 8 2.06 -1.89 5.71
C ALA A 8 3.34 -2.73 5.79
N ASP A 9 3.38 -3.90 5.15
CA ASP A 9 4.51 -4.83 5.23
C ASP A 9 5.83 -4.20 4.74
N VAL A 10 5.79 -3.49 3.62
CA VAL A 10 7.00 -2.86 3.06
C VAL A 10 7.48 -1.70 3.94
N LEU A 11 6.57 -0.91 4.47
CA LEU A 11 6.94 0.23 5.32
C LEU A 11 7.44 -0.24 6.70
N ILE A 12 6.79 -1.23 7.30
CA ILE A 12 7.24 -1.84 8.56
C ILE A 12 8.65 -2.41 8.39
N ALA A 13 8.88 -3.20 7.34
CA ALA A 13 10.19 -3.82 7.08
C ALA A 13 11.27 -2.76 6.78
N PHE A 14 10.90 -1.68 6.10
CA PHE A 14 11.82 -0.57 5.82
C PHE A 14 12.27 0.13 7.11
N LEU A 15 11.35 0.34 8.04
CA LEU A 15 11.62 1.07 9.29
C LEU A 15 12.30 0.20 10.36
N ASP A 16 12.30 -1.12 10.21
CA ASP A 16 12.88 -2.05 11.17
C ASP A 16 14.07 -2.81 10.55
N PRO A 17 15.31 -2.41 10.86
CA PRO A 17 16.50 -3.11 10.35
C PRO A 17 16.58 -4.58 10.78
N GLY A 18 15.89 -4.98 11.85
CA GLY A 18 15.81 -6.36 12.32
C GLY A 18 14.78 -7.22 11.60
N ASP A 19 13.93 -6.63 10.74
CA ASP A 19 12.94 -7.38 9.98
C ASP A 19 13.60 -8.24 8.89
N ALA A 20 13.16 -9.48 8.75
CA ALA A 20 13.68 -10.41 7.74
C ALA A 20 13.55 -9.88 6.31
N GLN A 21 12.57 -9.02 6.05
CA GLN A 21 12.31 -8.44 4.74
C GLN A 21 12.94 -7.05 4.57
N HIS A 22 13.75 -6.60 5.53
CA HIS A 22 14.28 -5.24 5.53
C HIS A 22 15.02 -4.91 4.23
N GLN A 23 15.92 -5.78 3.76
CA GLN A 23 16.69 -5.52 2.54
C GLN A 23 15.81 -5.42 1.29
N ARG A 24 14.76 -6.23 1.20
CA ARG A 24 13.79 -6.12 0.11
C ARG A 24 13.04 -4.80 0.16
N ALA A 25 12.60 -4.40 1.36
CA ALA A 25 11.91 -3.13 1.55
C ALA A 25 12.80 -1.93 1.20
N VAL A 26 14.07 -1.96 1.60
CA VAL A 26 15.05 -0.94 1.22
C VAL A 26 15.21 -0.86 -0.30
N GLY A 27 15.29 -2.01 -0.97
CA GLY A 27 15.39 -2.07 -2.43
C GLY A 27 14.17 -1.49 -3.14
N GLU A 28 12.98 -1.61 -2.54
CA GLU A 28 11.74 -1.05 -3.08
C GLU A 28 11.61 0.45 -2.81
N LEU A 29 11.93 0.90 -1.60
CA LEU A 29 11.63 2.27 -1.16
C LEU A 29 12.75 3.27 -1.43
N ARG A 30 14.00 2.89 -1.21
CA ARG A 30 15.12 3.84 -1.32
C ARG A 30 15.23 4.49 -2.70
N PRO A 31 15.13 3.75 -3.83
CA PRO A 31 15.17 4.38 -5.15
C PRO A 31 13.99 5.33 -5.39
N ARG A 32 12.81 5.00 -4.88
CA ARG A 32 11.62 5.84 -5.03
C ARG A 32 11.74 7.14 -4.24
N LEU A 33 12.25 7.04 -3.01
CA LEU A 33 12.52 8.22 -2.18
C LEU A 33 13.59 9.12 -2.83
N ALA A 34 14.65 8.52 -3.35
CA ALA A 34 15.71 9.26 -4.04
C ALA A 34 15.20 9.96 -5.32
N ALA A 35 14.26 9.33 -6.03
CA ALA A 35 13.64 9.89 -7.23
C ALA A 35 12.58 10.95 -6.92
N GLY A 36 12.22 11.16 -5.66
CA GLY A 36 11.18 12.11 -5.28
C GLY A 36 9.78 11.68 -5.70
N GLU A 37 9.54 10.37 -5.85
CA GLU A 37 8.22 9.86 -6.20
C GLU A 37 7.20 10.19 -5.12
N GLN A 38 5.97 10.44 -5.54
CA GLN A 38 4.85 10.71 -4.64
C GLN A 38 4.40 9.41 -3.97
N LEU A 39 4.61 9.30 -2.66
CA LEU A 39 4.24 8.12 -1.89
C LEU A 39 3.01 8.40 -1.04
N ILE A 40 2.08 7.46 -1.02
CA ILE A 40 0.88 7.53 -0.20
C ILE A 40 0.71 6.24 0.60
N ILE A 41 0.09 6.36 1.77
CA ILE A 41 -0.34 5.21 2.59
C ILE A 41 -1.77 5.46 3.04
N GLY A 42 -2.57 4.40 3.16
CA GLY A 42 -3.87 4.52 3.78
C GLY A 42 -3.78 4.72 5.29
N ALA A 43 -4.81 5.29 5.88
CA ALA A 43 -4.89 5.46 7.34
C ALA A 43 -4.79 4.13 8.09
N SER A 44 -5.27 3.03 7.50
CA SER A 44 -5.13 1.69 8.06
C SER A 44 -3.67 1.22 8.08
N VAL A 45 -2.91 1.54 7.05
CA VAL A 45 -1.46 1.26 7.00
C VAL A 45 -0.74 2.06 8.08
N TYR A 46 -1.05 3.34 8.21
CA TYR A 46 -0.51 4.18 9.26
C TYR A 46 -0.75 3.56 10.64
N ALA A 47 -1.98 3.12 10.91
CA ALA A 47 -2.34 2.50 12.19
C ALA A 47 -1.50 1.23 12.45
N GLU A 48 -1.35 0.36 11.45
CA GLU A 48 -0.54 -0.86 11.59
C GLU A 48 0.94 -0.54 11.83
N VAL A 49 1.48 0.42 11.09
CA VAL A 49 2.89 0.83 11.19
C VAL A 49 3.21 1.42 12.56
N MET A 50 2.25 2.14 13.16
CA MET A 50 2.47 2.84 14.43
C MET A 50 2.37 1.96 15.67
N VAL A 51 1.86 0.73 15.58
CA VAL A 51 1.69 -0.13 16.75
C VAL A 51 3.02 -0.35 17.48
N ARG A 52 4.02 -0.84 16.78
CA ARG A 52 5.32 -1.16 17.38
C ARG A 52 6.09 0.09 17.83
N PRO A 53 6.19 1.15 17.02
CA PRO A 53 6.81 2.39 17.47
C PRO A 53 6.17 2.98 18.73
N LEU A 54 4.84 2.94 18.87
CA LEU A 54 4.16 3.38 20.09
C LEU A 54 4.55 2.52 21.29
N GLN A 55 4.64 1.20 21.12
CA GLN A 55 5.10 0.30 22.18
C GLN A 55 6.53 0.60 22.62
N GLN A 56 7.37 1.08 21.71
CA GLN A 56 8.76 1.40 21.93
C GLN A 56 9.02 2.87 22.31
N GLY A 57 7.98 3.71 22.28
CA GLY A 57 8.10 5.14 22.56
C GLY A 57 8.83 5.94 21.49
N ILE A 58 8.83 5.48 20.25
CA ILE A 58 9.53 6.13 19.12
C ILE A 58 8.59 6.56 17.99
N ASP A 59 7.31 6.64 18.27
CA ASP A 59 6.28 7.04 17.29
C ASP A 59 6.55 8.41 16.66
N ALA A 60 7.06 9.36 17.44
CA ALA A 60 7.41 10.68 16.92
C ALA A 60 8.46 10.63 15.81
N LYS A 61 9.40 9.68 15.87
CA LYS A 61 10.42 9.50 14.83
C LYS A 61 9.81 9.00 13.53
N VAL A 62 8.77 8.16 13.62
CA VAL A 62 8.05 7.67 12.44
C VAL A 62 7.28 8.82 11.79
N ASP A 63 6.57 9.63 12.58
CA ASP A 63 5.86 10.79 12.05
C ASP A 63 6.83 11.80 11.40
N GLU A 64 7.97 12.05 12.01
CA GLU A 64 9.02 12.91 11.42
C GLU A 64 9.51 12.36 10.08
N PHE A 65 9.70 11.04 9.98
CA PHE A 65 10.09 10.38 8.73
C PHE A 65 9.03 10.57 7.65
N LEU A 66 7.75 10.35 7.99
CA LEU A 66 6.65 10.50 7.04
C LEU A 66 6.56 11.95 6.54
N ASP A 67 6.70 12.91 7.43
CA ASP A 67 6.67 14.34 7.10
C ASP A 67 7.88 14.73 6.23
N ALA A 68 9.08 14.31 6.62
CA ALA A 68 10.30 14.63 5.90
C ALA A 68 10.34 14.04 4.48
N THR A 69 9.71 12.92 4.27
CA THR A 69 9.62 12.25 2.97
C THR A 69 8.35 12.61 2.19
N SER A 70 7.50 13.45 2.76
CA SER A 70 6.21 13.87 2.20
C SER A 70 5.28 12.68 1.87
N ILE A 71 5.38 11.59 2.62
CA ILE A 71 4.45 10.47 2.49
C ILE A 71 3.10 10.90 3.06
N ARG A 72 2.07 10.92 2.20
CA ARG A 72 0.73 11.34 2.58
C ARG A 72 -0.07 10.18 3.15
N VAL A 73 -0.79 10.46 4.25
CA VAL A 73 -1.76 9.52 4.82
C VAL A 73 -3.14 9.83 4.23
N ILE A 74 -3.73 8.84 3.61
CA ILE A 74 -5.03 8.95 2.93
C ILE A 74 -6.13 8.48 3.89
N THR A 75 -7.12 9.32 4.08
CA THR A 75 -8.29 9.02 4.92
C THR A 75 -9.08 7.85 4.36
N VAL A 76 -9.55 6.97 5.24
CA VAL A 76 -10.51 5.92 4.89
C VAL A 76 -11.91 6.48 5.13
N ASP A 77 -12.57 6.87 4.05
CA ASP A 77 -13.97 7.27 4.10
C ASP A 77 -14.90 6.09 3.78
N ARG A 78 -16.20 6.33 3.84
CA ARG A 78 -17.22 5.29 3.59
C ARG A 78 -17.09 4.71 2.17
N GLN A 79 -16.82 5.54 1.18
CA GLN A 79 -16.70 5.12 -0.22
C GLN A 79 -15.49 4.21 -0.41
N LEU A 80 -14.35 4.56 0.16
CA LEU A 80 -13.15 3.74 0.10
C LEU A 80 -13.35 2.42 0.84
N ALA A 81 -13.97 2.46 2.02
CA ALA A 81 -14.31 1.25 2.79
C ALA A 81 -15.23 0.31 2.01
N HIS A 82 -16.22 0.87 1.31
CA HIS A 82 -17.13 0.09 0.45
C HIS A 82 -16.35 -0.62 -0.67
N ARG A 83 -15.45 0.10 -1.33
CA ARG A 83 -14.60 -0.48 -2.39
C ARG A 83 -13.71 -1.61 -1.85
N ALA A 84 -13.13 -1.42 -0.66
CA ALA A 84 -12.37 -2.49 -0.01
C ALA A 84 -13.23 -3.72 0.28
N ALA A 85 -14.48 -3.52 0.71
CA ALA A 85 -15.43 -4.61 0.91
C ALA A 85 -15.74 -5.35 -0.38
N GLN A 86 -15.93 -4.63 -1.49
CA GLN A 86 -16.14 -5.23 -2.81
C GLN A 86 -14.95 -6.09 -3.25
N LEU A 87 -13.73 -5.59 -3.04
CA LEU A 87 -12.50 -6.34 -3.35
C LEU A 87 -12.42 -7.62 -2.52
N ARG A 88 -12.73 -7.53 -1.25
CA ARG A 88 -12.72 -8.69 -0.35
C ARG A 88 -13.80 -9.71 -0.70
N ALA A 89 -14.96 -9.25 -1.13
CA ALA A 89 -16.05 -10.13 -1.58
C ALA A 89 -15.67 -10.92 -2.84
N ARG A 90 -14.89 -10.33 -3.75
CA ARG A 90 -14.39 -11.00 -4.96
C ARG A 90 -13.16 -11.86 -4.71
N HIS A 91 -12.29 -11.44 -3.80
CA HIS A 91 -11.00 -12.08 -3.54
C HIS A 91 -10.93 -12.53 -2.08
N ARG A 92 -11.42 -13.74 -1.80
CA ARG A 92 -11.53 -14.28 -0.43
C ARG A 92 -10.19 -14.41 0.29
N SER A 93 -9.08 -14.48 -0.45
CA SER A 93 -7.74 -14.57 0.14
C SER A 93 -7.25 -13.25 0.71
N LEU A 94 -7.88 -12.11 0.38
CA LEU A 94 -7.49 -10.81 0.90
C LEU A 94 -7.94 -10.63 2.35
N ARG A 95 -7.04 -10.15 3.17
CA ARG A 95 -7.36 -9.62 4.51
C ARG A 95 -7.93 -8.21 4.36
N LEU A 96 -8.57 -7.71 5.40
CA LEU A 96 -9.16 -6.36 5.37
C LEU A 96 -8.11 -5.28 5.11
N GLY A 97 -6.94 -5.37 5.77
CA GLY A 97 -5.84 -4.45 5.53
C GLY A 97 -5.36 -4.44 4.09
N ASP A 98 -5.23 -5.62 3.48
CA ASP A 98 -4.84 -5.77 2.07
C ASP A 98 -5.86 -5.09 1.14
N ALA A 99 -7.14 -5.33 1.39
CA ALA A 99 -8.22 -4.75 0.60
C ALA A 99 -8.25 -3.22 0.72
N LEU A 100 -8.00 -2.69 1.90
CA LEU A 100 -7.94 -1.24 2.12
C LEU A 100 -6.72 -0.62 1.42
N SER A 101 -5.56 -1.28 1.46
CA SER A 101 -4.37 -0.82 0.73
C SER A 101 -4.60 -0.81 -0.77
N LEU A 102 -5.21 -1.87 -1.30
CA LEU A 102 -5.52 -1.96 -2.72
C LEU A 102 -6.57 -0.92 -3.14
N ALA A 103 -7.63 -0.74 -2.34
CA ALA A 103 -8.65 0.28 -2.61
C ALA A 103 -8.05 1.68 -2.64
N THR A 104 -7.11 1.99 -1.73
CA THR A 104 -6.40 3.26 -1.71
C THR A 104 -5.59 3.45 -3.01
N ALA A 105 -4.86 2.43 -3.43
CA ALA A 105 -4.10 2.47 -4.67
C ALA A 105 -4.99 2.70 -5.90
N LEU A 106 -6.10 1.98 -5.99
CA LEU A 106 -7.03 2.10 -7.11
C LEU A 106 -7.67 3.49 -7.19
N ARG A 107 -8.05 4.05 -6.04
CA ARG A 107 -8.67 5.38 -5.97
C ARG A 107 -7.76 6.48 -6.49
N HIS A 108 -6.47 6.34 -6.27
CA HIS A 108 -5.46 7.34 -6.65
C HIS A 108 -4.70 6.99 -7.93
N ASP A 109 -5.12 5.96 -8.65
CA ASP A 109 -4.39 5.43 -9.81
C ASP A 109 -2.92 5.19 -9.49
N ALA A 110 -2.67 4.73 -8.26
CA ALA A 110 -1.33 4.49 -7.74
C ALA A 110 -0.90 3.04 -7.97
N GLN A 111 0.38 2.83 -8.26
CA GLN A 111 0.96 1.50 -8.19
C GLN A 111 1.01 1.05 -6.73
N LEU A 112 0.50 -0.15 -6.42
CA LEU A 112 0.63 -0.72 -5.09
C LEU A 112 1.97 -1.44 -4.95
N VAL A 113 2.74 -1.05 -3.95
CA VAL A 113 3.99 -1.72 -3.57
C VAL A 113 3.75 -2.53 -2.30
N THR A 114 3.90 -3.82 -2.40
CA THR A 114 3.74 -4.77 -1.30
C THR A 114 4.77 -5.89 -1.41
N LEU A 115 5.15 -6.49 -0.29
CA LEU A 115 6.00 -7.68 -0.24
C LEU A 115 5.19 -8.98 -0.33
N ASP A 116 3.87 -8.90 -0.20
CA ASP A 116 2.96 -10.06 -0.26
C ASP A 116 2.67 -10.43 -1.72
N LYS A 117 3.12 -11.60 -2.14
CA LYS A 117 2.92 -12.10 -3.50
C LYS A 117 1.45 -12.27 -3.86
N ARG A 118 0.61 -12.66 -2.90
CA ARG A 118 -0.82 -12.87 -3.10
C ARG A 118 -1.53 -11.56 -3.38
N LEU A 119 -1.25 -10.55 -2.57
CA LEU A 119 -1.79 -9.20 -2.78
C LEU A 119 -1.29 -8.62 -4.10
N ARG A 120 -0.03 -8.82 -4.43
CA ARG A 120 0.55 -8.36 -5.70
C ARG A 120 -0.19 -8.92 -6.91
N ARG A 121 -0.53 -10.21 -6.88
CA ARG A 121 -1.28 -10.86 -7.97
C ARG A 121 -2.69 -10.29 -8.10
N VAL A 122 -3.38 -10.08 -6.99
CA VAL A 122 -4.72 -9.47 -7.00
C VAL A 122 -4.64 -8.04 -7.50
N ALA A 123 -3.67 -7.26 -7.03
CA ALA A 123 -3.46 -5.88 -7.47
C ALA A 123 -3.22 -5.81 -8.99
N ALA A 124 -2.43 -6.70 -9.55
CA ALA A 124 -2.19 -6.77 -10.98
C ALA A 124 -3.48 -6.99 -11.77
N ARG A 125 -4.37 -7.85 -11.30
CA ARG A 125 -5.67 -8.11 -11.94
C ARG A 125 -6.59 -6.89 -11.90
N GLU A 126 -6.59 -6.17 -10.78
CA GLU A 126 -7.49 -5.03 -10.57
C GLU A 126 -6.95 -3.75 -11.22
N GLN A 127 -5.64 -3.57 -11.27
CA GLN A 127 -5.01 -2.38 -11.85
C GLN A 127 -4.78 -2.48 -13.35
N ASP A 128 -4.65 -3.69 -13.86
CA ASP A 128 -4.46 -3.97 -15.28
C ASP A 128 -5.41 -5.09 -15.70
N PRO A 129 -6.74 -4.81 -15.70
CA PRO A 129 -7.70 -5.84 -16.07
C PRO A 129 -7.46 -6.26 -17.53
N PRO A 130 -7.70 -7.55 -17.86
CA PRO A 130 -7.59 -8.01 -19.24
C PRO A 130 -8.51 -7.16 -20.11
N SER A 131 -7.97 -6.72 -21.24
CA SER A 131 -8.77 -6.00 -22.23
C SER A 131 -10.03 -6.79 -22.50
N PRO A 132 -11.22 -6.16 -22.51
CA PRO A 132 -12.44 -6.83 -22.88
C PRO A 132 -12.19 -7.52 -24.21
N SER A 133 -12.40 -8.84 -24.26
CA SER A 133 -12.35 -9.56 -25.52
C SER A 133 -13.27 -8.81 -26.46
N THR A 134 -12.70 -8.28 -27.53
CA THR A 134 -13.51 -7.87 -28.67
C THR A 134 -14.13 -9.15 -29.20
N GLU A 135 -15.22 -9.59 -28.58
CA GLU A 135 -16.12 -10.47 -29.30
C GLU A 135 -16.58 -9.69 -30.51
N THR A 136 -15.96 -9.96 -31.62
CA THR A 136 -16.53 -9.61 -32.90
C THR A 136 -17.89 -10.30 -32.93
N GLN A 137 -18.92 -9.54 -32.61
CA GLN A 137 -20.27 -9.96 -32.91
C GLN A 137 -20.39 -10.15 -34.43
N PRO A 138 -20.87 -11.31 -34.89
CA PRO A 138 -21.12 -11.48 -36.32
C PRO A 138 -22.15 -10.52 -36.83
#